data_57a65f089fed4ad12c544056201539b8
#
_entry.id   57a65f089fed4ad12c544056201539b8
#
_cell.length_a   1.000
_cell.length_b   1.000
_cell.length_c   1.000
_cell.angle_alpha   90.00
_cell.angle_beta   90.00
_cell.angle_gamma   90.00
#
_symmetry.space_group_name_H-M   'P 1'
#
loop_
_entity.id
_entity.type
_entity.pdbx_description
1 polymer ?
#
loop_
_entity_poly.entity_id
_entity_poly.type
_entity_poly.pdbx_seq_one_letter_code
_entity_poly.pdbx_strand_id
1 'polypeptide(L)' 'MAQPFSPKQRDAIREKLKESARKYAVSTGVKKTSLDMLTADAGISKSSFYKFYDSKELLFLEIAADWES' A
#
# COMPACT_ATOMS: atom_id res chain seq x y z
N MET A 1 -17.16 -13.29 -15.49
CA MET A 1 -16.73 -13.21 -14.12
C MET A 1 -16.13 -11.84 -13.79
N ALA A 2 -16.65 -11.23 -12.78
CA ALA A 2 -16.21 -9.89 -12.43
C ALA A 2 -14.86 -9.92 -11.72
N GLN A 3 -14.03 -8.94 -12.03
CA GLN A 3 -12.81 -8.74 -11.27
C GLN A 3 -13.18 -8.09 -9.93
N PRO A 4 -12.41 -8.37 -8.86
CA PRO A 4 -12.70 -7.75 -7.57
C PRO A 4 -12.66 -6.23 -7.63
N PHE A 5 -11.77 -5.68 -8.46
CA PHE A 5 -11.62 -4.24 -8.58
C PHE A 5 -11.52 -3.86 -10.04
N SER A 6 -12.14 -2.73 -10.40
CA SER A 6 -11.96 -2.15 -11.73
C SER A 6 -10.56 -1.52 -11.81
N PRO A 7 -10.05 -1.23 -13.03
CA PRO A 7 -8.74 -0.59 -13.15
C PRO A 7 -8.65 0.73 -12.39
N LYS A 8 -9.72 1.53 -12.40
CA LYS A 8 -9.71 2.79 -11.64
C LYS A 8 -9.67 2.56 -10.15
N GLN A 9 -10.40 1.55 -9.67
CA GLN A 9 -10.38 1.20 -8.25
C GLN A 9 -9.01 0.71 -7.83
N ARG A 10 -8.35 -0.07 -8.68
CA ARG A 10 -7.01 -0.56 -8.38
C ARG A 10 -6.03 0.58 -8.26
N ASP A 11 -6.09 1.53 -9.17
CA ASP A 11 -5.21 2.70 -9.12
C ASP A 11 -5.45 3.51 -7.86
N ALA A 12 -6.72 3.71 -7.50
CA ALA A 12 -7.07 4.47 -6.30
C ALA A 12 -6.55 3.77 -5.04
N ILE A 13 -6.68 2.45 -4.98
CA ILE A 13 -6.21 1.68 -3.83
C ILE A 13 -4.70 1.73 -3.72
N ARG A 14 -4.00 1.60 -4.86
CA ARG A 14 -2.54 1.70 -4.85
C ARG A 14 -2.09 3.07 -4.36
N GLU A 15 -2.74 4.13 -4.80
CA GLU A 15 -2.40 5.47 -4.33
C GLU A 15 -2.64 5.63 -2.85
N LYS A 16 -3.74 5.08 -2.34
CA LYS A 16 -4.01 5.11 -0.91
C LYS A 16 -2.95 4.35 -0.12
N LEU A 17 -2.56 3.19 -0.63
CA LEU A 17 -1.50 2.40 0.02
C LEU A 17 -0.19 3.17 0.04
N LYS A 18 0.15 3.83 -1.07
CA LYS A 18 1.38 4.60 -1.14
C LYS A 18 1.33 5.80 -0.19
N GLU A 19 0.20 6.48 -0.11
CA GLU A 19 0.04 7.58 0.84
C GLU A 19 0.18 7.10 2.28
N SER A 20 -0.48 5.98 2.61
CA SER A 20 -0.39 5.41 3.94
C SER A 20 1.05 5.05 4.28
N ALA A 21 1.74 4.43 3.32
CA ALA A 21 3.12 4.02 3.53
C ALA A 21 4.03 5.24 3.76
N ARG A 22 3.84 6.31 2.99
CA ARG A 22 4.62 7.52 3.18
C ARG A 22 4.38 8.12 4.56
N LYS A 23 3.11 8.18 4.96
CA LYS A 23 2.73 8.72 6.26
C LYS A 23 3.38 7.94 7.39
N TYR A 24 3.28 6.61 7.34
CA TYR A 24 3.83 5.78 8.39
C TYR A 24 5.35 5.71 8.35
N ALA A 25 5.94 5.85 7.17
CA ALA A 25 7.40 5.84 7.06
C ALA A 25 8.01 6.99 7.84
N VAL A 26 7.38 8.16 7.82
CA VAL A 26 7.91 9.33 8.53
C VAL A 26 7.45 9.40 9.98
N SER A 27 6.30 8.84 10.33
CA SER A 27 5.78 8.95 11.69
C SER A 27 6.11 7.74 12.57
N THR A 28 5.97 6.55 12.01
CA THR A 28 6.15 5.31 12.77
C THR A 28 7.45 4.60 12.40
N GLY A 29 7.87 4.73 11.16
CA GLY A 29 9.03 4.03 10.65
C GLY A 29 8.64 2.74 9.94
N VAL A 30 9.43 2.39 8.92
CA VAL A 30 9.12 1.22 8.09
C VAL A 30 9.04 -0.06 8.90
N LYS A 31 9.99 -0.24 9.83
CA LYS A 31 10.05 -1.48 10.59
C LYS A 31 8.87 -1.65 11.53
N LYS A 32 8.36 -0.55 12.08
CA LYS A 32 7.27 -0.60 13.03
C LYS A 32 5.90 -0.57 12.37
N THR A 33 5.85 -0.27 11.09
CA THR A 33 4.59 -0.25 10.36
C THR A 33 4.18 -1.67 10.02
N SER A 34 3.02 -2.09 10.50
CA SER A 34 2.51 -3.42 10.21
C SER A 34 1.64 -3.40 8.97
N LEU A 35 1.47 -4.57 8.37
CA LEU A 35 0.57 -4.71 7.23
C LEU A 35 -0.87 -4.33 7.62
N ASP A 36 -1.26 -4.67 8.85
CA ASP A 36 -2.59 -4.32 9.35
C ASP A 36 -2.81 -2.82 9.34
N MET A 37 -1.80 -2.05 9.72
CA MET A 37 -1.90 -0.59 9.72
C MET A 37 -2.15 -0.06 8.31
N LEU A 38 -1.40 -0.57 7.35
CA LEU A 38 -1.52 -0.12 5.97
C LEU A 38 -2.87 -0.48 5.37
N THR A 39 -3.30 -1.71 5.56
CA THR A 39 -4.57 -2.16 4.97
C THR A 39 -5.76 -1.50 5.64
N ALA A 40 -5.70 -1.30 6.95
CA ALA A 40 -6.78 -0.61 7.66
C ALA A 40 -6.90 0.84 7.18
N ASP A 41 -5.77 1.51 7.01
CA ASP A 41 -5.77 2.89 6.56
C ASP A 41 -6.28 3.01 5.12
N ALA A 42 -5.96 2.05 4.28
CA ALA A 42 -6.41 2.04 2.89
C ALA A 42 -7.83 1.50 2.74
N GLY A 43 -8.37 0.87 3.78
CA GLY A 43 -9.72 0.34 3.74
C GLY A 43 -9.84 -0.96 2.95
N ILE A 44 -8.80 -1.79 2.96
CA ILE A 44 -8.82 -3.07 2.26
C ILE A 44 -8.38 -4.18 3.20
N SER A 45 -8.60 -5.44 2.77
CA SER A 45 -8.15 -6.60 3.53
C SER A 45 -6.70 -6.94 3.17
N LYS A 46 -6.08 -7.77 4.00
CA LYS A 46 -4.74 -8.27 3.71
C LYS A 46 -4.72 -9.06 2.40
N SER A 47 -5.77 -9.84 2.15
CA SER A 47 -5.86 -10.60 0.91
C SER A 47 -5.83 -9.67 -0.29
N SER A 48 -6.53 -8.55 -0.20
CA SER A 48 -6.52 -7.56 -1.27
C SER A 48 -5.16 -6.94 -1.44
N PHE A 49 -4.48 -6.64 -0.33
CA PHE A 49 -3.13 -6.09 -0.38
C PHE A 49 -2.21 -6.98 -1.21
N TYR A 50 -2.26 -8.29 -0.96
CA TYR A 50 -1.36 -9.22 -1.65
C TYR A 50 -1.64 -9.36 -3.14
N LYS A 51 -2.77 -8.81 -3.62
CA LYS A 51 -3.01 -8.72 -5.05
C LYS A 51 -2.23 -7.59 -5.70
N PHE A 52 -1.77 -6.64 -4.91
CA PHE A 52 -1.02 -5.48 -5.41
C PHE A 52 0.47 -5.59 -5.13
N TYR A 53 0.84 -6.10 -3.98
CA TYR A 53 2.24 -6.18 -3.54
C TYR A 53 2.46 -7.50 -2.82
N ASP A 54 3.61 -8.13 -3.07
CA ASP A 54 3.94 -9.39 -2.39
C ASP A 54 4.29 -9.17 -0.93
N SER A 55 4.75 -7.98 -0.56
CA SER A 55 5.11 -7.69 0.82
C SER A 55 5.04 -6.18 1.04
N LYS A 56 5.00 -5.78 2.32
CA LYS A 56 5.01 -4.35 2.64
C LYS A 56 6.34 -3.71 2.22
N GLU A 57 7.41 -4.47 2.25
CA GLU A 57 8.72 -3.96 1.85
C GLU A 57 8.72 -3.53 0.38
N LEU A 58 8.01 -4.26 -0.47
CA LEU A 58 7.90 -3.88 -1.87
C LEU A 58 7.16 -2.56 -2.03
N LEU A 59 6.14 -2.34 -1.22
CA LEU A 59 5.42 -1.06 -1.24
C LEU A 59 6.35 0.08 -0.85
N PHE A 60 7.11 -0.10 0.21
CA PHE A 60 8.05 0.94 0.66
C PHE A 60 9.15 1.19 -0.36
N LEU A 61 9.60 0.14 -1.05
CA LEU A 61 10.58 0.31 -2.13
C LEU A 61 10.01 1.16 -3.25
N GLU A 62 8.75 0.97 -3.58
CA GLU A 62 8.12 1.72 -4.65
C GLU A 62 8.05 3.21 -4.31
N ILE A 63 7.65 3.55 -3.08
CA ILE A 63 7.59 4.95 -2.71
C ILE A 63 8.99 5.57 -2.58
N ALA A 64 9.98 4.80 -2.18
CA ALA A 64 11.35 5.30 -2.14
C ALA A 64 11.83 5.65 -3.55
N ALA A 65 11.50 4.81 -4.53
CA ALA A 65 11.85 5.09 -5.91
C ALA A 65 11.15 6.35 -6.41
N ASP A 66 9.89 6.55 -6.01
CA ASP A 66 9.15 7.75 -6.39
C ASP A 66 9.83 9.01 -5.84
N TRP A 67 10.33 8.92 -4.61
CA TRP A 67 10.98 10.07 -3.98
C TRP A 67 12.29 10.45 -4.66
N GLU A 68 12.95 9.49 -5.26
CA GLU A 68 14.22 9.74 -5.93
C GLU A 68 14.08 10.27 -7.35
N SER A 69 12.93 10.12 -7.95
CA SER A 69 12.73 10.53 -9.34
C SER A 69 12.29 11.99 -9.51
#